data_627b9aa1cc28becf018b3422cb7e4980
#
_entry.id   627b9aa1cc28becf018b3422cb7e4980
#
_cell.length_a   1.000
_cell.length_b   1.000
_cell.length_c   1.000
_cell.angle_alpha   90.00
_cell.angle_beta   90.00
_cell.angle_gamma   90.00
#
_symmetry.space_group_name_H-M   'P 1'
#
loop_
_entity.id
_entity.type
_entity.pdbx_description
1 polymer ?
#
loop_
_entity_poly.entity_id
_entity_poly.type
_entity_poly.pdbx_seq_one_letter_code
_entity_poly.pdbx_strand_id
1 'polypeptide(L)'
;MTVFDNIASPLRQAGMAREQIEERVLQTARMLRIEPFLKRHPLELSGGQQQRTAMARALVKDAELILFDEPLVNLDYKLREELRFEMRELFLTRHTIAVYATTEPNEALALGGTTTILHEGRVIQSGKTSEVYHRPASVLAAELFSEPPINLIDGRIGGQEVSFANFVHFARNVDLSAVPDGDYRFGVRPSHIGLTPSNDDDLELAVTVELAEISGSETFLHVRNEYFSLVLHLPGVHDYAVDAAIPVYIPTHKLFVFQPGGQLVQAPGLRVARAA
;
A
#
# COMPACT_ATOMS: atom_id res chain seq x y z
N MET A 1 -21.95 30.69 1.23
CA MET A 1 -20.77 30.81 0.34
C MET A 1 -20.85 29.67 -0.67
N THR A 2 -20.64 29.98 -1.96
CA THR A 2 -20.53 28.95 -3.02
C THR A 2 -19.24 28.15 -2.90
N VAL A 3 -19.09 27.07 -3.68
CA VAL A 3 -17.84 26.32 -3.80
C VAL A 3 -16.70 27.24 -4.24
N PHE A 4 -16.95 28.10 -5.25
CA PHE A 4 -15.97 29.10 -5.69
C PHE A 4 -15.52 29.99 -4.53
N ASP A 5 -16.46 30.53 -3.75
CA ASP A 5 -16.13 31.42 -2.63
C ASP A 5 -15.34 30.72 -1.53
N ASN A 6 -15.62 29.42 -1.28
CA ASN A 6 -14.88 28.60 -0.32
C ASN A 6 -13.41 28.45 -0.75
N ILE A 7 -13.17 28.14 -2.02
CA ILE A 7 -11.82 27.98 -2.57
C ILE A 7 -11.11 29.34 -2.63
N ALA A 8 -11.80 30.40 -3.05
CA ALA A 8 -11.25 31.75 -3.17
C ALA A 8 -10.93 32.43 -1.83
N SER A 9 -11.59 32.01 -0.75
CA SER A 9 -11.51 32.67 0.57
C SER A 9 -10.07 32.91 1.05
N PRO A 10 -9.17 31.91 1.06
CA PRO A 10 -7.79 32.14 1.52
C PRO A 10 -6.98 33.08 0.62
N LEU A 11 -7.26 33.10 -0.69
CA LEU A 11 -6.58 33.99 -1.62
C LEU A 11 -7.04 35.46 -1.44
N ARG A 12 -8.34 35.66 -1.18
CA ARG A 12 -8.89 36.98 -0.82
C ARG A 12 -8.27 37.49 0.47
N GLN A 13 -8.10 36.64 1.48
CA GLN A 13 -7.44 37.02 2.74
C GLN A 13 -5.97 37.38 2.54
N ALA A 14 -5.30 36.80 1.55
CA ALA A 14 -3.94 37.11 1.17
C ALA A 14 -3.83 38.39 0.33
N GLY A 15 -4.95 39.08 0.03
CA GLY A 15 -4.96 40.33 -0.75
C GLY A 15 -4.69 40.15 -2.24
N MET A 16 -4.89 38.95 -2.79
CA MET A 16 -4.63 38.64 -4.20
C MET A 16 -5.63 39.38 -5.11
N ALA A 17 -5.18 39.80 -6.30
CA ALA A 17 -6.04 40.44 -7.30
C ALA A 17 -7.13 39.49 -7.81
N ARG A 18 -8.29 40.05 -8.17
CA ARG A 18 -9.48 39.25 -8.54
C ARG A 18 -9.23 38.32 -9.72
N GLU A 19 -8.53 38.78 -10.75
CA GLU A 19 -8.23 37.99 -11.95
C GLU A 19 -7.34 36.81 -11.63
N GLN A 20 -6.37 36.96 -10.74
CA GLN A 20 -5.48 35.91 -10.27
C GLN A 20 -6.26 34.86 -9.41
N ILE A 21 -7.22 35.35 -8.60
CA ILE A 21 -8.07 34.44 -7.80
C ILE A 21 -8.92 33.58 -8.73
N GLU A 22 -9.56 34.19 -9.73
CA GLU A 22 -10.41 33.44 -10.68
C GLU A 22 -9.60 32.36 -11.41
N GLU A 23 -8.41 32.70 -11.91
CA GLU A 23 -7.51 31.77 -12.59
C GLU A 23 -7.10 30.59 -11.67
N ARG A 24 -6.59 30.89 -10.47
CA ARG A 24 -6.14 29.86 -9.52
C ARG A 24 -7.27 28.95 -9.04
N VAL A 25 -8.45 29.51 -8.77
CA VAL A 25 -9.62 28.73 -8.39
C VAL A 25 -10.04 27.79 -9.52
N LEU A 26 -10.10 28.27 -10.77
CA LEU A 26 -10.45 27.44 -11.92
C LEU A 26 -9.43 26.33 -12.14
N GLN A 27 -8.13 26.63 -12.08
CA GLN A 27 -7.07 25.65 -12.22
C GLN A 27 -7.16 24.54 -11.18
N THR A 28 -7.33 24.93 -9.90
CA THR A 28 -7.45 23.98 -8.79
C THR A 28 -8.76 23.16 -8.86
N ALA A 29 -9.86 23.80 -9.27
CA ALA A 29 -11.15 23.14 -9.43
C ALA A 29 -11.14 22.10 -10.58
N ARG A 30 -10.42 22.37 -11.68
CA ARG A 30 -10.23 21.43 -12.80
C ARG A 30 -9.42 20.22 -12.35
N MET A 31 -8.29 20.44 -11.69
CA MET A 31 -7.45 19.36 -11.13
C MET A 31 -8.29 18.41 -10.26
N LEU A 32 -9.15 18.95 -9.41
CA LEU A 32 -9.99 18.14 -8.50
C LEU A 32 -11.37 17.79 -9.09
N ARG A 33 -11.61 18.07 -10.40
CA ARG A 33 -12.86 17.78 -11.13
C ARG A 33 -14.13 18.30 -10.44
N ILE A 34 -14.04 19.49 -9.86
CA ILE A 34 -15.18 20.19 -9.21
C ILE A 34 -15.58 21.48 -9.92
N GLU A 35 -14.97 21.81 -11.08
CA GLU A 35 -15.31 22.98 -11.88
C GLU A 35 -16.83 23.14 -12.16
N PRO A 36 -17.59 22.06 -12.52
CA PRO A 36 -19.01 22.16 -12.76
C PRO A 36 -19.85 22.58 -11.53
N PHE A 37 -19.28 22.45 -10.34
CA PHE A 37 -19.95 22.69 -9.07
C PHE A 37 -19.63 24.04 -8.44
N LEU A 38 -18.76 24.86 -9.06
CA LEU A 38 -18.27 26.13 -8.50
C LEU A 38 -19.37 27.09 -8.06
N LYS A 39 -20.53 27.07 -8.74
CA LYS A 39 -21.69 27.93 -8.42
C LYS A 39 -22.62 27.35 -7.34
N ARG A 40 -22.45 26.09 -6.96
CA ARG A 40 -23.28 25.41 -5.94
C ARG A 40 -22.84 25.77 -4.53
N HIS A 41 -23.74 25.57 -3.57
CA HIS A 41 -23.42 25.61 -2.15
C HIS A 41 -22.94 24.23 -1.66
N PRO A 42 -22.06 24.14 -0.64
CA PRO A 42 -21.57 22.85 -0.12
C PRO A 42 -22.66 21.86 0.26
N LEU A 43 -23.81 22.33 0.76
CA LEU A 43 -24.97 21.47 1.11
C LEU A 43 -25.63 20.81 -0.10
N GLU A 44 -25.37 21.28 -1.31
CA GLU A 44 -25.88 20.72 -2.58
C GLU A 44 -24.91 19.69 -3.19
N LEU A 45 -23.83 19.37 -2.49
CA LEU A 45 -22.75 18.49 -2.94
C LEU A 45 -22.82 17.13 -2.24
N SER A 46 -22.39 16.08 -2.95
CA SER A 46 -22.10 14.79 -2.32
C SER A 46 -20.91 14.88 -1.36
N GLY A 47 -20.76 13.92 -0.43
CA GLY A 47 -19.63 13.88 0.51
C GLY A 47 -18.27 13.96 -0.17
N GLY A 48 -18.05 13.20 -1.24
CA GLY A 48 -16.80 13.26 -2.01
C GLY A 48 -16.58 14.61 -2.73
N GLN A 49 -17.65 15.29 -3.18
CA GLN A 49 -17.54 16.64 -3.75
C GLN A 49 -17.21 17.69 -2.68
N GLN A 50 -17.75 17.55 -1.48
CA GLN A 50 -17.42 18.42 -0.34
C GLN A 50 -15.95 18.23 0.07
N GLN A 51 -15.48 16.99 0.15
CA GLN A 51 -14.10 16.68 0.47
C GLN A 51 -13.13 17.26 -0.56
N ARG A 52 -13.40 17.11 -1.86
CA ARG A 52 -12.60 17.75 -2.94
C ARG A 52 -12.63 19.27 -2.86
N THR A 53 -13.75 19.85 -2.44
CA THR A 53 -13.83 21.32 -2.21
C THR A 53 -12.92 21.74 -1.04
N ALA A 54 -12.86 20.94 0.03
CA ALA A 54 -11.95 21.20 1.15
C ALA A 54 -10.48 21.06 0.73
N MET A 55 -10.16 20.03 -0.06
CA MET A 55 -8.82 19.86 -0.66
C MET A 55 -8.45 21.05 -1.56
N ALA A 56 -9.37 21.50 -2.43
CA ALA A 56 -9.14 22.66 -3.30
C ALA A 56 -8.80 23.91 -2.48
N ARG A 57 -9.52 24.14 -1.39
CA ARG A 57 -9.27 25.26 -0.47
C ARG A 57 -7.88 25.18 0.19
N ALA A 58 -7.37 23.98 0.47
CA ALA A 58 -6.02 23.81 0.99
C ALA A 58 -4.96 24.01 -0.10
N LEU A 59 -5.17 23.42 -1.28
CA LEU A 59 -4.21 23.41 -2.38
C LEU A 59 -4.09 24.72 -3.14
N VAL A 60 -5.13 25.56 -3.13
CA VAL A 60 -5.11 26.85 -3.84
C VAL A 60 -4.11 27.84 -3.26
N LYS A 61 -3.70 27.64 -2.01
CA LYS A 61 -2.67 28.42 -1.33
C LYS A 61 -1.27 27.98 -1.74
N ASP A 62 -0.33 28.91 -1.74
CA ASP A 62 1.10 28.60 -1.75
C ASP A 62 1.57 28.44 -0.29
N ALA A 63 1.12 27.37 0.37
CA ALA A 63 1.47 27.10 1.75
C ALA A 63 2.80 26.33 1.82
N GLU A 64 3.66 26.68 2.77
CA GLU A 64 4.92 25.97 3.02
C GLU A 64 4.67 24.56 3.59
N LEU A 65 3.57 24.39 4.33
CA LEU A 65 3.14 23.11 4.93
C LEU A 65 1.66 22.91 4.70
N ILE A 66 1.29 21.70 4.24
CA ILE A 66 -0.10 21.25 4.10
C ILE A 66 -0.27 19.94 4.87
N LEU A 67 -1.36 19.87 5.65
CA LEU A 67 -1.75 18.68 6.39
C LEU A 67 -2.97 18.05 5.71
N PHE A 68 -2.86 16.77 5.36
CA PHE A 68 -3.94 15.96 4.82
C PHE A 68 -4.27 14.85 5.82
N ASP A 69 -5.54 14.73 6.16
CA ASP A 69 -6.06 13.68 7.03
C ASP A 69 -7.09 12.87 6.23
N GLU A 70 -6.71 11.67 5.84
CA GLU A 70 -7.50 10.74 4.99
C GLU A 70 -8.21 11.41 3.80
N PRO A 71 -7.49 12.17 2.94
CA PRO A 71 -8.14 13.04 1.96
C PRO A 71 -8.84 12.29 0.82
N LEU A 72 -8.62 10.99 0.64
CA LEU A 72 -9.16 10.20 -0.47
C LEU A 72 -10.17 9.12 -0.04
N VAL A 73 -10.46 8.97 1.27
CA VAL A 73 -11.25 7.86 1.82
C VAL A 73 -12.68 7.76 1.27
N ASN A 74 -13.34 8.87 0.97
CA ASN A 74 -14.74 8.91 0.50
C ASN A 74 -14.87 9.02 -1.03
N LEU A 75 -13.84 8.65 -1.78
CA LEU A 75 -13.81 8.73 -3.23
C LEU A 75 -13.97 7.34 -3.86
N ASP A 76 -14.58 7.29 -5.04
CA ASP A 76 -14.59 6.09 -5.84
C ASP A 76 -13.17 5.71 -6.31
N TYR A 77 -12.95 4.43 -6.59
CA TYR A 77 -11.64 3.88 -6.91
C TYR A 77 -10.95 4.62 -8.07
N LYS A 78 -11.65 4.86 -9.17
CA LYS A 78 -11.07 5.51 -10.35
C LYS A 78 -10.59 6.91 -10.06
N LEU A 79 -11.42 7.68 -9.37
CA LEU A 79 -11.10 9.06 -9.00
C LEU A 79 -9.97 9.11 -7.96
N ARG A 80 -9.92 8.15 -7.03
CA ARG A 80 -8.84 8.02 -6.05
C ARG A 80 -7.49 7.83 -6.73
N GLU A 81 -7.40 6.91 -7.71
CA GLU A 81 -6.19 6.67 -8.49
C GLU A 81 -5.73 7.92 -9.24
N GLU A 82 -6.66 8.58 -9.92
CA GLU A 82 -6.36 9.80 -10.67
C GLU A 82 -5.85 10.91 -9.74
N LEU A 83 -6.52 11.13 -8.60
CA LEU A 83 -6.10 12.16 -7.63
C LEU A 83 -4.77 11.83 -6.94
N ARG A 84 -4.48 10.56 -6.67
CA ARG A 84 -3.15 10.17 -6.15
C ARG A 84 -2.04 10.58 -7.09
N PHE A 85 -2.22 10.32 -8.39
CA PHE A 85 -1.25 10.74 -9.40
C PHE A 85 -1.08 12.26 -9.45
N GLU A 86 -2.19 12.99 -9.52
CA GLU A 86 -2.19 14.47 -9.53
C GLU A 86 -1.52 15.07 -8.27
N MET A 87 -1.82 14.50 -7.10
CA MET A 87 -1.21 14.94 -5.84
C MET A 87 0.29 14.66 -5.81
N ARG A 88 0.72 13.49 -6.30
CA ARG A 88 2.15 13.16 -6.39
C ARG A 88 2.90 14.14 -7.28
N GLU A 89 2.40 14.43 -8.47
CA GLU A 89 2.98 15.43 -9.38
C GLU A 89 3.02 16.82 -8.74
N LEU A 90 1.96 17.20 -8.03
CA LEU A 90 1.89 18.45 -7.30
C LEU A 90 2.96 18.54 -6.20
N PHE A 91 3.16 17.46 -5.42
CA PHE A 91 4.18 17.43 -4.36
C PHE A 91 5.60 17.44 -4.91
N LEU A 92 5.83 16.85 -6.09
CA LEU A 92 7.14 16.87 -6.74
C LEU A 92 7.48 18.24 -7.34
N THR A 93 6.48 19.01 -7.79
CA THR A 93 6.68 20.30 -8.49
C THR A 93 6.64 21.51 -7.57
N ARG A 94 5.96 21.40 -6.42
CA ARG A 94 5.87 22.49 -5.44
C ARG A 94 6.90 22.31 -4.33
N HIS A 95 7.46 23.42 -3.85
CA HIS A 95 8.32 23.47 -2.66
C HIS A 95 7.50 23.43 -1.36
N THR A 96 6.45 22.61 -1.31
CA THR A 96 5.53 22.51 -0.17
C THR A 96 5.80 21.20 0.57
N ILE A 97 5.90 21.27 1.88
CA ILE A 97 5.93 20.09 2.74
C ILE A 97 4.50 19.57 2.90
N ALA A 98 4.24 18.34 2.46
CA ALA A 98 2.96 17.67 2.67
C ALA A 98 3.09 16.63 3.79
N VAL A 99 2.27 16.74 4.82
CA VAL A 99 2.07 15.69 5.82
C VAL A 99 0.73 15.03 5.50
N TYR A 100 0.77 13.74 5.20
CA TYR A 100 -0.35 12.97 4.70
C TYR A 100 -0.62 11.79 5.62
N ALA A 101 -1.75 11.82 6.34
CA ALA A 101 -2.21 10.70 7.15
C ALA A 101 -3.16 9.83 6.32
N THR A 102 -2.94 8.52 6.34
CA THR A 102 -3.79 7.54 5.66
C THR A 102 -3.77 6.21 6.41
N THR A 103 -4.85 5.46 6.31
CA THR A 103 -4.93 4.06 6.73
C THR A 103 -4.61 3.09 5.59
N GLU A 104 -4.45 3.57 4.35
CA GLU A 104 -4.17 2.73 3.17
C GLU A 104 -2.66 2.71 2.84
N PRO A 105 -1.96 1.56 3.00
CA PRO A 105 -0.53 1.44 2.69
C PRO A 105 -0.20 1.79 1.23
N ASN A 106 -1.10 1.46 0.31
CA ASN A 106 -0.92 1.71 -1.12
C ASN A 106 -0.88 3.20 -1.48
N GLU A 107 -1.56 4.07 -0.70
CA GLU A 107 -1.46 5.52 -0.87
C GLU A 107 -0.06 6.01 -0.50
N ALA A 108 0.46 5.58 0.65
CA ALA A 108 1.80 5.94 1.08
C ALA A 108 2.87 5.46 0.09
N LEU A 109 2.74 4.24 -0.45
CA LEU A 109 3.63 3.68 -1.47
C LEU A 109 3.61 4.49 -2.77
N ALA A 110 2.42 4.89 -3.23
CA ALA A 110 2.25 5.65 -4.46
C ALA A 110 2.79 7.08 -4.35
N LEU A 111 2.57 7.74 -3.20
CA LEU A 111 3.06 9.10 -2.93
C LEU A 111 4.58 9.13 -2.70
N GLY A 112 5.14 8.09 -2.08
CA GLY A 112 6.56 8.02 -1.76
C GLY A 112 6.98 8.94 -0.61
N GLY A 113 8.23 9.41 -0.63
CA GLY A 113 8.78 10.29 0.41
C GLY A 113 9.21 9.54 1.69
N THR A 114 8.83 10.05 2.85
CA THR A 114 9.09 9.45 4.17
C THR A 114 7.78 8.95 4.78
N THR A 115 7.77 7.70 5.20
CA THR A 115 6.63 7.07 5.88
C THR A 115 6.94 6.86 7.36
N THR A 116 5.95 7.16 8.20
CA THR A 116 5.97 6.85 9.63
C THR A 116 4.76 5.97 9.94
N ILE A 117 5.00 4.71 10.34
CA ILE A 117 3.96 3.78 10.77
C ILE A 117 3.63 4.07 12.24
N LEU A 118 2.34 4.30 12.51
CA LEU A 118 1.78 4.53 13.83
C LEU A 118 0.85 3.37 14.21
N HIS A 119 0.98 2.88 15.42
CA HIS A 119 0.07 1.88 15.98
C HIS A 119 -0.13 2.15 17.47
N GLU A 120 -1.38 2.18 17.93
CA GLU A 120 -1.75 2.46 19.32
C GLU A 120 -1.03 3.67 19.93
N GLY A 121 -0.93 4.76 19.16
CA GLY A 121 -0.29 6.01 19.60
C GLY A 121 1.25 5.97 19.68
N ARG A 122 1.88 4.93 19.14
CA ARG A 122 3.34 4.76 19.12
C ARG A 122 3.88 4.71 17.70
N VAL A 123 5.08 5.25 17.50
CA VAL A 123 5.83 5.09 16.25
C VAL A 123 6.44 3.68 16.23
N ILE A 124 6.06 2.88 15.24
CA ILE A 124 6.58 1.52 15.01
C ILE A 124 7.85 1.58 14.16
N GLN A 125 7.81 2.36 13.08
CA GLN A 125 8.95 2.56 12.19
C GLN A 125 8.79 3.88 11.44
N SER A 126 9.93 4.53 11.13
CA SER A 126 9.97 5.71 10.26
C SER A 126 11.17 5.63 9.35
N GLY A 127 11.01 6.04 8.08
CA GLY A 127 12.09 6.01 7.09
C GLY A 127 11.57 6.32 5.69
N LYS A 128 12.44 6.19 4.69
CA LYS A 128 12.00 6.29 3.30
C LYS A 128 10.93 5.23 3.02
N THR A 129 9.87 5.60 2.32
CA THR A 129 8.74 4.72 2.04
C THR A 129 9.18 3.36 1.48
N SER A 130 10.09 3.36 0.50
CA SER A 130 10.65 2.13 -0.07
C SER A 130 11.44 1.28 0.95
N GLU A 131 12.19 1.91 1.84
CA GLU A 131 12.96 1.20 2.88
C GLU A 131 12.01 0.58 3.91
N VAL A 132 11.00 1.31 4.37
CA VAL A 132 10.00 0.81 5.31
C VAL A 132 9.25 -0.40 4.72
N TYR A 133 8.90 -0.35 3.43
CA TYR A 133 8.23 -1.44 2.75
C TYR A 133 9.11 -2.68 2.56
N HIS A 134 10.35 -2.50 2.07
CA HIS A 134 11.25 -3.61 1.77
C HIS A 134 12.02 -4.14 2.97
N ARG A 135 12.14 -3.37 4.04
CA ARG A 135 12.84 -3.74 5.28
C ARG A 135 12.02 -3.33 6.50
N PRO A 136 10.83 -3.93 6.71
CA PRO A 136 10.03 -3.65 7.89
C PRO A 136 10.81 -4.07 9.14
N ALA A 137 10.83 -3.22 10.15
CA ALA A 137 11.59 -3.49 11.37
C ALA A 137 11.04 -4.67 12.18
N SER A 138 9.77 -4.98 11.98
CA SER A 138 9.07 -6.06 12.71
C SER A 138 7.94 -6.65 11.90
N VAL A 139 7.41 -7.79 12.37
CA VAL A 139 6.15 -8.39 11.87
C VAL A 139 5.04 -7.35 11.86
N LEU A 140 4.85 -6.61 12.96
CA LEU A 140 3.81 -5.59 13.03
C LEU A 140 3.97 -4.50 11.95
N ALA A 141 5.20 -4.03 11.71
CA ALA A 141 5.45 -3.08 10.63
C ALA A 141 5.15 -3.68 9.25
N ALA A 142 5.46 -4.96 9.04
CA ALA A 142 5.20 -5.66 7.80
C ALA A 142 3.70 -5.88 7.55
N GLU A 143 2.93 -6.19 8.59
CA GLU A 143 1.47 -6.35 8.53
C GLU A 143 0.77 -5.03 8.25
N LEU A 144 1.10 -3.98 9.03
CA LEU A 144 0.48 -2.65 8.89
C LEU A 144 0.82 -1.97 7.55
N PHE A 145 1.93 -2.33 6.93
CA PHE A 145 2.37 -1.74 5.67
C PHE A 145 2.28 -2.73 4.50
N SER A 146 1.20 -3.50 4.47
CA SER A 146 0.85 -4.47 3.43
C SER A 146 -0.66 -4.60 3.31
N GLU A 147 -1.17 -4.65 2.07
CA GLU A 147 -2.59 -4.84 1.78
C GLU A 147 -2.74 -5.83 0.62
N PRO A 148 -3.30 -7.02 0.84
CA PRO A 148 -3.60 -7.60 2.16
C PRO A 148 -2.36 -7.73 3.07
N PRO A 149 -2.55 -7.98 4.39
CA PRO A 149 -1.43 -8.19 5.31
C PRO A 149 -0.47 -9.29 4.84
N ILE A 150 0.80 -9.18 5.22
CA ILE A 150 1.81 -10.19 4.90
C ILE A 150 1.43 -11.55 5.49
N ASN A 151 1.56 -12.62 4.70
CA ASN A 151 1.39 -13.98 5.20
C ASN A 151 2.55 -14.35 6.13
N LEU A 152 2.25 -14.98 7.25
CA LEU A 152 3.22 -15.41 8.25
C LEU A 152 3.13 -16.92 8.47
N ILE A 153 4.27 -17.60 8.44
CA ILE A 153 4.39 -19.03 8.64
C ILE A 153 5.49 -19.28 9.67
N ASP A 154 5.18 -19.96 10.74
CA ASP A 154 6.19 -20.41 11.71
C ASP A 154 7.03 -21.53 11.11
N GLY A 155 8.34 -21.51 11.33
CA GLY A 155 9.23 -22.51 10.76
C GLY A 155 10.62 -22.48 11.39
N ARG A 156 11.49 -23.35 10.86
CA ARG A 156 12.83 -23.55 11.39
C ARG A 156 13.87 -23.60 10.27
N ILE A 157 15.04 -23.05 10.53
CA ILE A 157 16.24 -23.24 9.73
C ILE A 157 17.16 -24.23 10.47
N GLY A 158 17.61 -25.28 9.80
CA GLY A 158 18.54 -26.25 10.36
C GLY A 158 19.49 -26.78 9.27
N GLY A 159 20.78 -26.47 9.38
CA GLY A 159 21.78 -26.89 8.39
C GLY A 159 21.47 -26.39 6.98
N GLN A 160 21.22 -27.27 6.04
CA GLN A 160 20.92 -26.98 4.65
C GLN A 160 19.41 -27.00 4.33
N GLU A 161 18.57 -27.10 5.34
CA GLU A 161 17.12 -27.23 5.19
C GLU A 161 16.36 -26.12 5.91
N VAL A 162 15.22 -25.76 5.36
CA VAL A 162 14.20 -24.92 5.98
C VAL A 162 12.91 -25.71 6.06
N SER A 163 12.21 -25.61 7.18
CA SER A 163 10.90 -26.24 7.34
C SER A 163 9.84 -25.22 7.75
N PHE A 164 8.64 -25.32 7.17
CA PHE A 164 7.44 -24.61 7.59
C PHE A 164 6.56 -25.54 8.40
N ALA A 165 6.12 -25.10 9.57
CA ALA A 165 5.26 -25.85 10.49
C ALA A 165 5.76 -27.31 10.77
N ASN A 166 7.05 -27.58 10.57
CA ASN A 166 7.70 -28.91 10.64
C ASN A 166 7.22 -29.94 9.63
N PHE A 167 6.51 -29.56 8.57
CA PHE A 167 5.94 -30.49 7.59
C PHE A 167 6.34 -30.17 6.15
N VAL A 168 6.49 -28.92 5.81
CA VAL A 168 6.92 -28.51 4.47
C VAL A 168 8.40 -28.23 4.51
N HIS A 169 9.21 -29.00 3.77
CA HIS A 169 10.65 -28.92 3.77
C HIS A 169 11.18 -28.47 2.42
N PHE A 170 12.15 -27.57 2.41
CA PHE A 170 12.82 -27.12 1.20
C PHE A 170 14.29 -26.77 1.47
N ALA A 171 15.10 -26.78 0.40
CA ALA A 171 16.51 -26.48 0.51
C ALA A 171 16.75 -25.01 0.92
N ARG A 172 17.66 -24.80 1.84
CA ARG A 172 18.11 -23.48 2.24
C ARG A 172 18.85 -22.81 1.07
N ASN A 173 18.27 -21.73 0.57
CA ASN A 173 18.84 -20.98 -0.54
C ASN A 173 19.97 -20.02 -0.08
N VAL A 174 20.65 -19.39 -1.05
CA VAL A 174 21.74 -18.45 -0.81
C VAL A 174 21.30 -17.22 0.00
N ASP A 175 20.06 -16.76 -0.19
CA ASP A 175 19.53 -15.59 0.49
C ASP A 175 19.33 -15.83 2.00
N LEU A 176 19.10 -17.10 2.40
CA LEU A 176 18.96 -17.53 3.79
C LEU A 176 20.27 -18.02 4.42
N SER A 177 21.34 -18.14 3.64
CA SER A 177 22.61 -18.73 4.09
C SER A 177 23.26 -18.04 5.29
N ALA A 178 23.05 -16.72 5.43
CA ALA A 178 23.57 -15.90 6.53
C ALA A 178 22.71 -15.94 7.81
N VAL A 179 21.48 -16.48 7.75
CA VAL A 179 20.58 -16.55 8.91
C VAL A 179 21.01 -17.75 9.77
N PRO A 180 21.28 -17.62 11.08
CA PRO A 180 21.63 -18.75 11.94
C PRO A 180 20.57 -19.83 11.98
N ASP A 181 20.96 -21.05 12.38
CA ASP A 181 19.98 -22.11 12.65
C ASP A 181 19.11 -21.74 13.85
N GLY A 182 17.80 -22.01 13.76
CA GLY A 182 16.86 -21.63 14.80
C GLY A 182 15.41 -21.61 14.33
N ASP A 183 14.53 -21.26 15.24
CA ASP A 183 13.10 -21.07 14.97
C ASP A 183 12.83 -19.63 14.55
N TYR A 184 11.97 -19.45 13.54
CA TYR A 184 11.69 -18.17 12.92
C TYR A 184 10.22 -18.08 12.50
N ARG A 185 9.76 -16.85 12.24
CA ARG A 185 8.55 -16.58 11.48
C ARG A 185 8.95 -16.14 10.07
N PHE A 186 8.47 -16.82 9.08
CA PHE A 186 8.70 -16.49 7.67
C PHE A 186 7.53 -15.66 7.16
N GLY A 187 7.86 -14.53 6.53
CA GLY A 187 6.86 -13.66 5.93
C GLY A 187 6.92 -13.71 4.41
N VAL A 188 5.77 -13.74 3.75
CA VAL A 188 5.67 -13.58 2.31
C VAL A 188 4.47 -12.67 1.96
N ARG A 189 4.70 -11.67 1.11
CA ARG A 189 3.62 -10.78 0.70
C ARG A 189 2.63 -11.50 -0.20
N PRO A 190 1.31 -11.25 -0.08
CA PRO A 190 0.28 -11.87 -0.92
C PRO A 190 0.56 -11.78 -2.41
N SER A 191 1.07 -10.65 -2.88
CA SER A 191 1.41 -10.41 -4.30
C SER A 191 2.66 -11.16 -4.80
N HIS A 192 3.38 -11.81 -3.90
CA HIS A 192 4.55 -12.62 -4.28
C HIS A 192 4.23 -14.10 -4.49
N ILE A 193 3.11 -14.57 -3.98
CA ILE A 193 2.68 -15.97 -4.14
C ILE A 193 1.96 -16.08 -5.49
N GLY A 194 2.34 -17.06 -6.30
CA GLY A 194 1.78 -17.29 -7.63
C GLY A 194 1.06 -18.62 -7.79
N LEU A 195 0.32 -18.74 -8.90
CA LEU A 195 -0.32 -20.01 -9.35
C LEU A 195 0.59 -20.81 -10.29
N THR A 196 1.69 -20.20 -10.70
CA THR A 196 2.72 -20.84 -11.52
C THR A 196 4.09 -20.48 -10.95
N PRO A 197 5.08 -21.37 -11.06
CA PRO A 197 6.42 -21.06 -10.57
C PRO A 197 7.03 -19.90 -11.37
N SER A 198 7.73 -19.02 -10.69
CA SER A 198 8.53 -17.94 -11.29
C SER A 198 9.98 -18.37 -11.53
N ASN A 199 10.45 -19.34 -10.75
CA ASN A 199 11.79 -19.94 -10.84
C ASN A 199 11.75 -21.41 -10.40
N ASP A 200 12.80 -22.16 -10.76
CA ASP A 200 12.91 -23.60 -10.41
C ASP A 200 13.03 -23.84 -8.88
N ASP A 201 13.45 -22.81 -8.12
CA ASP A 201 13.63 -22.89 -6.66
C ASP A 201 12.37 -22.44 -5.89
N ASP A 202 11.26 -22.17 -6.57
CA ASP A 202 10.01 -21.77 -5.91
C ASP A 202 9.41 -22.97 -5.17
N LEU A 203 8.97 -22.73 -3.94
CA LEU A 203 8.33 -23.75 -3.12
C LEU A 203 6.91 -24.00 -3.59
N GLU A 204 6.64 -25.20 -4.10
CA GLU A 204 5.28 -25.64 -4.44
C GLU A 204 4.55 -26.14 -3.19
N LEU A 205 3.33 -25.67 -3.00
CA LEU A 205 2.45 -26.08 -1.92
C LEU A 205 1.10 -26.52 -2.48
N ALA A 206 0.66 -27.73 -2.12
CA ALA A 206 -0.71 -28.16 -2.33
C ALA A 206 -1.61 -27.49 -1.29
N VAL A 207 -2.63 -26.78 -1.74
CA VAL A 207 -3.56 -26.05 -0.86
C VAL A 207 -5.00 -26.23 -1.34
N THR A 208 -5.93 -25.95 -0.45
CA THR A 208 -7.37 -25.94 -0.73
C THR A 208 -7.89 -24.50 -0.69
N VAL A 209 -8.70 -24.15 -1.66
CA VAL A 209 -9.33 -22.81 -1.74
C VAL A 209 -10.42 -22.70 -0.68
N GLU A 210 -10.35 -21.66 0.15
CA GLU A 210 -11.39 -21.30 1.12
C GLU A 210 -12.35 -20.25 0.56
N LEU A 211 -11.80 -19.26 -0.17
CA LEU A 211 -12.57 -18.16 -0.71
C LEU A 211 -11.79 -17.51 -1.88
N ALA A 212 -12.49 -17.16 -2.93
CA ALA A 212 -11.98 -16.31 -4.01
C ALA A 212 -12.78 -14.98 -4.03
N GLU A 213 -12.15 -13.91 -3.59
CA GLU A 213 -12.73 -12.56 -3.65
C GLU A 213 -12.27 -11.86 -4.92
N ILE A 214 -13.19 -11.69 -5.87
CA ILE A 214 -12.90 -11.03 -7.15
C ILE A 214 -13.28 -9.56 -7.02
N SER A 215 -12.29 -8.67 -7.08
CA SER A 215 -12.47 -7.23 -7.02
C SER A 215 -12.05 -6.58 -8.35
N GLY A 216 -13.00 -6.53 -9.29
CA GLY A 216 -12.76 -5.94 -10.61
C GLY A 216 -11.71 -6.69 -11.42
N SER A 217 -10.47 -6.19 -11.44
CA SER A 217 -9.35 -6.77 -12.20
C SER A 217 -8.35 -7.55 -11.34
N GLU A 218 -8.67 -7.83 -10.08
CA GLU A 218 -7.80 -8.49 -9.12
C GLU A 218 -8.57 -9.58 -8.38
N THR A 219 -7.86 -10.60 -7.92
CA THR A 219 -8.42 -11.68 -7.10
C THR A 219 -7.61 -11.84 -5.82
N PHE A 220 -8.29 -11.79 -4.67
CA PHE A 220 -7.74 -12.20 -3.40
C PHE A 220 -8.15 -13.65 -3.15
N LEU A 221 -7.19 -14.55 -3.19
CA LEU A 221 -7.44 -15.97 -3.05
C LEU A 221 -7.00 -16.45 -1.68
N HIS A 222 -7.95 -16.82 -0.83
CA HIS A 222 -7.72 -17.38 0.48
C HIS A 222 -7.59 -18.89 0.34
N VAL A 223 -6.46 -19.43 0.77
CA VAL A 223 -6.15 -20.86 0.67
C VAL A 223 -5.61 -21.38 1.98
N ARG A 224 -5.79 -22.68 2.21
CA ARG A 224 -5.23 -23.36 3.38
C ARG A 224 -4.65 -24.73 3.04
N ASN A 225 -3.76 -25.19 3.88
CA ASN A 225 -3.45 -26.60 4.04
C ASN A 225 -3.73 -27.02 5.50
N GLU A 226 -3.26 -28.19 5.91
CA GLU A 226 -3.46 -28.68 7.28
C GLU A 226 -2.75 -27.86 8.35
N TYR A 227 -1.78 -26.99 7.98
CA TYR A 227 -0.84 -26.37 8.91
C TYR A 227 -0.96 -24.86 8.97
N PHE A 228 -1.33 -24.20 7.87
CA PHE A 228 -1.44 -22.75 7.79
C PHE A 228 -2.36 -22.30 6.65
N SER A 229 -2.85 -21.07 6.77
CA SER A 229 -3.60 -20.38 5.71
C SER A 229 -2.77 -19.29 5.08
N LEU A 230 -3.02 -19.01 3.80
CA LEU A 230 -2.37 -17.97 3.03
C LEU A 230 -3.40 -17.15 2.25
N VAL A 231 -3.08 -15.89 2.01
CA VAL A 231 -3.79 -15.04 1.07
C VAL A 231 -2.87 -14.73 -0.11
N LEU A 232 -3.35 -14.95 -1.31
CA LEU A 232 -2.70 -14.53 -2.55
C LEU A 232 -3.39 -13.28 -3.08
N HIS A 233 -2.63 -12.36 -3.64
CA HIS A 233 -3.13 -11.22 -4.40
C HIS A 233 -2.70 -11.38 -5.86
N LEU A 234 -3.66 -11.71 -6.71
CA LEU A 234 -3.44 -12.10 -8.09
C LEU A 234 -4.00 -11.05 -9.04
N PRO A 235 -3.24 -10.61 -10.06
CA PRO A 235 -3.80 -9.80 -11.13
C PRO A 235 -4.75 -10.65 -11.99
N GLY A 236 -5.86 -10.05 -12.41
CA GLY A 236 -6.87 -10.73 -13.22
C GLY A 236 -7.97 -11.40 -12.40
N VAL A 237 -8.91 -12.00 -13.13
CA VAL A 237 -10.06 -12.73 -12.58
C VAL A 237 -9.70 -14.21 -12.50
N HIS A 238 -9.63 -14.73 -11.29
CA HIS A 238 -9.36 -16.14 -10.99
C HIS A 238 -10.54 -16.71 -10.19
N ASP A 239 -11.47 -17.37 -10.90
CA ASP A 239 -12.64 -17.99 -10.29
C ASP A 239 -12.35 -19.43 -9.93
N TYR A 240 -12.29 -19.71 -8.65
CA TYR A 240 -12.09 -21.05 -8.10
C TYR A 240 -13.25 -21.43 -7.19
N ALA A 241 -13.72 -22.67 -7.34
CA ALA A 241 -14.70 -23.23 -6.40
C ALA A 241 -14.07 -23.38 -5.00
N VAL A 242 -14.89 -23.17 -3.97
CA VAL A 242 -14.52 -23.51 -2.60
C VAL A 242 -14.18 -24.99 -2.53
N ASP A 243 -13.21 -25.35 -1.71
CA ASP A 243 -12.63 -26.71 -1.58
C ASP A 243 -11.89 -27.24 -2.82
N ALA A 244 -11.66 -26.41 -3.85
CA ALA A 244 -10.79 -26.79 -4.96
C ALA A 244 -9.34 -26.97 -4.47
N ALA A 245 -8.72 -28.10 -4.83
CA ALA A 245 -7.30 -28.35 -4.57
C ALA A 245 -6.47 -27.77 -5.71
N ILE A 246 -5.53 -26.89 -5.38
CA ILE A 246 -4.65 -26.21 -6.34
C ILE A 246 -3.21 -26.18 -5.83
N PRO A 247 -2.21 -26.15 -6.72
CA PRO A 247 -0.86 -25.78 -6.33
C PRO A 247 -0.71 -24.26 -6.23
N VAL A 248 0.08 -23.77 -5.26
CA VAL A 248 0.56 -22.40 -5.18
C VAL A 248 2.09 -22.41 -5.02
N TYR A 249 2.73 -21.34 -5.47
CA TYR A 249 4.19 -21.26 -5.53
C TYR A 249 4.68 -20.06 -4.74
N ILE A 250 5.58 -20.33 -3.76
CA ILE A 250 6.21 -19.29 -2.92
C ILE A 250 7.65 -19.13 -3.39
N PRO A 251 8.03 -17.95 -3.93
CA PRO A 251 9.42 -17.63 -4.24
C PRO A 251 10.27 -17.55 -2.98
N THR A 252 11.10 -18.56 -2.74
CA THR A 252 11.90 -18.66 -1.50
C THR A 252 12.87 -17.47 -1.31
N HIS A 253 13.31 -16.85 -2.39
CA HIS A 253 14.14 -15.64 -2.38
C HIS A 253 13.37 -14.35 -1.99
N LYS A 254 12.04 -14.40 -1.90
CA LYS A 254 11.19 -13.28 -1.46
C LYS A 254 10.69 -13.42 -0.02
N LEU A 255 11.21 -14.38 0.71
CA LEU A 255 10.88 -14.60 2.11
C LEU A 255 11.53 -13.54 3.01
N PHE A 256 10.75 -12.98 3.90
CA PHE A 256 11.21 -12.27 5.08
C PHE A 256 11.44 -13.27 6.19
N VAL A 257 12.46 -13.05 7.01
CA VAL A 257 12.73 -13.87 8.20
C VAL A 257 12.67 -12.96 9.42
N PHE A 258 11.79 -13.30 10.36
CA PHE A 258 11.64 -12.62 11.63
C PHE A 258 11.99 -13.55 12.78
N GLN A 259 12.53 -12.98 13.85
CA GLN A 259 12.65 -13.71 15.12
C GLN A 259 11.26 -14.11 15.64
N PRO A 260 11.14 -15.12 16.51
CA PRO A 260 9.87 -15.46 17.17
C PRO A 260 9.24 -14.25 17.90
N GLY A 261 10.08 -13.33 18.42
CA GLY A 261 9.65 -12.06 19.01
C GLY A 261 9.22 -10.98 18.01
N GLY A 262 9.23 -11.28 16.71
CA GLY A 262 8.71 -10.41 15.65
C GLY A 262 9.72 -9.43 15.05
N GLN A 263 10.97 -9.40 15.48
CA GLN A 263 12.01 -8.51 14.91
C GLN A 263 12.54 -9.07 13.58
N LEU A 264 12.79 -8.19 12.60
CA LEU A 264 13.37 -8.60 11.32
C LEU A 264 14.81 -9.10 11.50
N VAL A 265 15.09 -10.26 10.92
CA VAL A 265 16.43 -10.85 10.81
C VAL A 265 16.95 -10.66 9.40
N GLN A 266 16.14 -11.02 8.40
CA GLN A 266 16.49 -10.99 6.99
C GLN A 266 15.30 -10.49 6.16
N ALA A 267 15.57 -9.55 5.25
CA ALA A 267 14.64 -9.13 4.21
C ALA A 267 15.08 -9.72 2.86
N PRO A 268 14.15 -9.92 1.92
CA PRO A 268 14.46 -10.28 0.55
C PRO A 268 15.48 -9.32 -0.07
N GLY A 269 16.44 -9.86 -0.84
CA GLY A 269 17.36 -9.05 -1.62
C GLY A 269 16.60 -8.22 -2.66
N LEU A 270 16.87 -6.91 -2.77
CA LEU A 270 16.36 -6.07 -3.85
C LEU A 270 17.03 -6.50 -5.17
N ARG A 271 16.39 -7.43 -5.88
CA ARG A 271 16.76 -7.72 -7.28
C ARG A 271 16.11 -6.64 -8.16
N VAL A 272 16.83 -5.56 -8.44
CA VAL A 272 16.39 -4.58 -9.43
C VAL A 272 16.39 -5.28 -10.78
N ALA A 273 15.22 -5.49 -11.38
CA ALA A 273 15.11 -5.93 -12.75
C ALA A 273 15.86 -4.90 -13.62
N ARG A 274 17.02 -5.28 -14.16
CA ARG A 274 17.68 -4.44 -15.17
C ARG A 274 16.77 -4.50 -16.39
N ALA A 275 16.24 -3.34 -16.76
CA ALA A 275 15.57 -3.19 -18.04
C ALA A 275 16.56 -3.64 -19.14
N ALA A 276 16.12 -4.60 -19.95
CA ALA A 276 16.86 -5.08 -21.13
C ALA A 276 16.83 -4.02 -22.23
#